data_f65439274302244e9549abf2bf68d910
#
_entry.id   f65439274302244e9549abf2bf68d910
#
_cell.length_a   1.000
_cell.length_b   1.000
_cell.length_c   1.000
_cell.angle_alpha   90.00
_cell.angle_beta   90.00
_cell.angle_gamma   90.00
#
_symmetry.space_group_name_H-M   'P 1'
#
loop_
_entity.id
_entity.type
_entity.pdbx_description
1 polymer ?
#
loop_
_entity_poly.entity_id
_entity_poly.type
_entity_poly.pdbx_seq_one_letter_code
_entity_poly.pdbx_strand_id
1 'polypeptide(L)'
;MKKTILLFCVAMLFASTCFAQSVTLTFTGRDAGNHHVELEYVTVTNVTKGWQEYLFRPDTVLTIQNGTGIQDMKTVPELSLQMSPHSPNPFNGTADVTLTVPEEGTVDMEIADMNGRVVWADDYAPLPGVHQFRVALAHAGLYVMTAHQNGKISSIKMVCNKGENVNTVEYAGAAATDIRETMTSKYHTRGLVTRPFDIGDQMQYVGYAIINYEEEESQCVEQPLTDSHIFVLPFSSTQLGLPTVITANVTNITDNSVVCGGQVTDDGGDTMAVRGVCVGLMPSPTVFGRHTVDGHGMGAFTSQLTGLSSNLTYYVRAYVKNDLGIAYGEDRTFTIPINPNGDVWSCPDAPLLTDIDGNVYNTVQIGQQCWMRENLRTTRYADGTLIPQGEDFSTTVGYRYCPMNDSSLVSNYGLLYNWAAVMRGMSGSTATPIGVQGICPDGWHVPNSAECMQLFQVVESQGQNLCDGLIDQIAKSLAATVGWDWNGFSDTCVVGNINMSSNNSTGFSALPAGFYTGDNTGPNYGGLGYVSFYWTSTGSYTSNFGGSNYIHYWRIHANDAAINYSAFYDEYGDAQSVRCVKD
;
A
#
# COMPACT_ATOMS: atom_id res chain seq x y z
N MET A 1 -24.75 7.99 -18.76
CA MET A 1 -26.19 7.89 -19.16
C MET A 1 -26.99 7.70 -17.88
N LYS A 2 -27.79 8.71 -17.48
CA LYS A 2 -28.65 8.60 -16.29
C LYS A 2 -29.67 7.48 -16.52
N LYS A 3 -29.69 6.47 -15.65
CA LYS A 3 -30.74 5.43 -15.66
C LYS A 3 -31.80 5.83 -14.64
N THR A 4 -32.95 6.24 -15.12
CA THR A 4 -34.13 6.52 -14.29
C THR A 4 -34.95 5.25 -14.13
N ILE A 5 -35.10 4.75 -12.92
CA ILE A 5 -35.99 3.61 -12.61
C ILE A 5 -37.22 4.16 -11.93
N LEU A 6 -38.39 3.93 -12.55
CA LEU A 6 -39.69 4.26 -11.99
C LEU A 6 -40.25 3.01 -11.29
N LEU A 7 -40.33 3.05 -9.95
CA LEU A 7 -40.88 1.97 -9.14
C LEU A 7 -42.17 2.45 -8.44
N PHE A 8 -43.21 1.61 -8.44
CA PHE A 8 -44.44 1.87 -7.69
C PHE A 8 -44.30 1.27 -6.28
N CYS A 9 -44.36 2.12 -5.26
CA CYS A 9 -44.41 1.68 -3.87
C CYS A 9 -45.87 1.33 -3.49
N VAL A 10 -46.11 0.12 -3.00
CA VAL A 10 -47.42 -0.30 -2.53
C VAL A 10 -47.55 -0.01 -1.02
N ALA A 11 -48.41 0.92 -0.67
CA ALA A 11 -48.77 1.21 0.71
C ALA A 11 -49.97 0.31 1.15
N MET A 12 -49.82 -0.42 2.27
CA MET A 12 -50.97 -1.09 2.93
C MET A 12 -51.75 -0.08 3.75
N LEU A 13 -52.99 0.19 3.34
CA LEU A 13 -53.94 1.06 4.03
C LEU A 13 -54.59 0.36 5.22
N PHE A 14 -54.37 0.93 6.43
CA PHE A 14 -55.35 0.78 7.51
C PHE A 14 -56.05 2.13 7.70
N ALA A 15 -57.34 2.16 7.36
CA ALA A 15 -58.16 3.36 7.52
C ALA A 15 -58.54 3.55 8.98
N SER A 16 -57.98 4.54 9.65
CA SER A 16 -58.60 5.18 10.83
C SER A 16 -58.76 6.67 10.49
N THR A 17 -60.00 7.14 10.57
CA THR A 17 -60.42 8.51 10.28
C THR A 17 -59.99 9.46 11.43
N CYS A 18 -58.73 9.81 11.49
CA CYS A 18 -58.24 10.90 12.32
C CYS A 18 -57.50 11.89 11.40
N PHE A 19 -58.01 13.09 11.23
CA PHE A 19 -57.35 14.13 10.45
C PHE A 19 -56.07 14.55 11.18
N ALA A 20 -54.92 14.08 10.71
CA ALA A 20 -53.64 14.55 11.21
C ALA A 20 -53.42 16.00 10.77
N GLN A 21 -53.17 16.91 11.74
CA GLN A 21 -52.80 18.31 11.43
C GLN A 21 -51.38 18.45 10.83
N SER A 22 -50.59 17.41 10.95
CA SER A 22 -49.23 17.35 10.40
C SER A 22 -48.87 15.94 9.96
N VAL A 23 -48.06 15.85 8.88
CA VAL A 23 -47.53 14.59 8.36
C VAL A 23 -46.01 14.67 8.37
N THR A 24 -45.36 13.66 8.95
CA THR A 24 -43.90 13.53 8.95
C THR A 24 -43.47 12.51 7.91
N LEU A 25 -42.65 12.95 6.96
CA LEU A 25 -42.06 12.16 5.90
C LEU A 25 -40.60 11.89 6.27
N THR A 26 -40.22 10.61 6.32
CA THR A 26 -38.83 10.20 6.56
C THR A 26 -38.31 9.45 5.35
N PHE A 27 -37.08 9.74 4.94
CA PHE A 27 -36.48 9.15 3.76
C PHE A 27 -35.22 8.36 4.12
N THR A 28 -35.05 7.21 3.51
CA THR A 28 -33.86 6.36 3.64
C THR A 28 -33.56 5.69 2.31
N GLY A 29 -32.28 5.46 2.03
CA GLY A 29 -31.82 4.79 0.83
C GLY A 29 -31.52 3.29 1.06
N ARG A 30 -31.74 2.48 0.03
CA ARG A 30 -31.30 1.08 -0.05
C ARG A 30 -30.69 0.82 -1.40
N ASP A 31 -29.52 0.15 -1.40
CA ASP A 31 -28.88 -0.32 -2.63
C ASP A 31 -29.52 -1.60 -3.19
N ALA A 32 -29.05 -2.07 -4.36
CA ALA A 32 -29.54 -3.30 -4.97
C ALA A 32 -29.30 -4.57 -4.13
N GLY A 33 -28.31 -4.54 -3.21
CA GLY A 33 -28.03 -5.58 -2.23
C GLY A 33 -28.85 -5.46 -0.95
N ASN A 34 -29.78 -4.47 -0.85
CA ASN A 34 -30.58 -4.14 0.33
C ASN A 34 -29.77 -3.59 1.51
N HIS A 35 -28.55 -3.11 1.30
CA HIS A 35 -27.78 -2.40 2.31
C HIS A 35 -28.27 -0.96 2.45
N HIS A 36 -28.10 -0.38 3.65
CA HIS A 36 -28.43 1.02 3.87
C HIS A 36 -27.48 1.94 3.07
N VAL A 37 -28.08 2.90 2.36
CA VAL A 37 -27.35 3.94 1.62
C VAL A 37 -27.72 5.29 2.21
N GLU A 38 -26.71 6.08 2.56
CA GLU A 38 -26.89 7.44 3.04
C GLU A 38 -27.31 8.36 1.88
N LEU A 39 -28.41 9.09 2.05
CA LEU A 39 -28.88 10.04 1.04
C LEU A 39 -28.11 11.36 1.20
N GLU A 40 -27.58 11.88 0.09
CA GLU A 40 -26.95 13.21 0.07
C GLU A 40 -28.01 14.31 0.19
N TYR A 41 -29.11 14.15 -0.52
CA TYR A 41 -30.29 14.99 -0.37
C TYR A 41 -31.53 14.31 -0.93
N VAL A 42 -32.68 14.85 -0.57
CA VAL A 42 -34.00 14.45 -1.12
C VAL A 42 -34.73 15.69 -1.60
N THR A 43 -35.31 15.61 -2.79
CA THR A 43 -36.27 16.63 -3.25
C THR A 43 -37.68 16.13 -3.02
N VAL A 44 -38.49 16.97 -2.38
CA VAL A 44 -39.92 16.73 -2.12
C VAL A 44 -40.69 17.74 -2.95
N THR A 45 -41.42 17.27 -3.95
CA THR A 45 -42.17 18.12 -4.89
C THR A 45 -43.66 17.84 -4.76
N ASN A 46 -44.47 18.87 -4.47
CA ASN A 46 -45.90 18.82 -4.65
C ASN A 46 -46.24 19.24 -6.10
N VAL A 47 -46.52 18.27 -6.93
CA VAL A 47 -46.78 18.48 -8.35
C VAL A 47 -48.09 19.24 -8.55
N THR A 48 -49.07 19.02 -7.69
CA THR A 48 -50.39 19.66 -7.77
C THR A 48 -50.33 21.16 -7.44
N LYS A 49 -49.53 21.53 -6.40
CA LYS A 49 -49.43 22.92 -5.92
C LYS A 49 -48.20 23.65 -6.41
N GLY A 50 -47.28 22.95 -7.11
CA GLY A 50 -46.14 23.56 -7.78
C GLY A 50 -45.02 24.04 -6.82
N TRP A 51 -44.85 23.43 -5.62
CA TRP A 51 -43.74 23.74 -4.73
C TRP A 51 -42.77 22.57 -4.59
N GLN A 52 -41.50 22.88 -4.27
CA GLN A 52 -40.45 21.91 -4.06
C GLN A 52 -39.62 22.28 -2.83
N GLU A 53 -39.22 21.26 -2.06
CA GLU A 53 -38.29 21.35 -0.92
C GLU A 53 -37.10 20.43 -1.11
N TYR A 54 -35.97 20.83 -0.54
CA TYR A 54 -34.73 20.07 -0.53
C TYR A 54 -34.35 19.74 0.91
N LEU A 55 -34.15 18.46 1.18
CA LEU A 55 -33.69 17.94 2.45
C LEU A 55 -32.26 17.45 2.26
N PHE A 56 -31.30 18.09 2.90
CA PHE A 56 -29.90 17.68 2.84
C PHE A 56 -29.52 16.87 4.08
N ARG A 57 -28.58 15.94 3.95
CA ARG A 57 -28.05 15.20 5.09
C ARG A 57 -27.49 16.16 6.18
N PRO A 58 -27.60 15.83 7.47
CA PRO A 58 -28.15 14.56 7.99
C PRO A 58 -29.70 14.54 8.07
N ASP A 59 -30.38 15.59 7.68
CA ASP A 59 -31.82 15.75 7.84
C ASP A 59 -32.56 15.14 6.64
N THR A 60 -33.06 13.90 6.79
CA THR A 60 -33.90 13.20 5.81
C THR A 60 -35.38 13.14 6.27
N VAL A 61 -35.78 14.11 7.10
CA VAL A 61 -37.10 14.18 7.70
C VAL A 61 -37.76 15.51 7.38
N LEU A 62 -38.96 15.49 6.79
CA LEU A 62 -39.80 16.66 6.51
C LEU A 62 -41.12 16.52 7.23
N THR A 63 -41.53 17.54 7.99
CA THR A 63 -42.88 17.63 8.53
C THR A 63 -43.66 18.69 7.77
N ILE A 64 -44.75 18.30 7.10
CA ILE A 64 -45.67 19.19 6.40
C ILE A 64 -46.98 19.31 7.15
N GLN A 65 -47.56 20.49 7.16
CA GLN A 65 -48.86 20.75 7.83
C GLN A 65 -49.94 21.07 6.81
N ASN A 66 -51.11 20.53 7.06
CA ASN A 66 -52.34 20.90 6.35
C ASN A 66 -52.77 22.27 6.85
N GLY A 67 -52.58 23.31 6.04
CA GLY A 67 -52.71 24.70 6.52
C GLY A 67 -53.73 25.52 5.79
N THR A 68 -54.81 25.87 6.48
CA THR A 68 -55.58 27.08 6.27
C THR A 68 -55.19 28.10 7.34
N GLY A 69 -54.09 28.86 7.10
CA GLY A 69 -53.75 29.93 8.05
C GLY A 69 -52.29 30.36 7.96
N ILE A 70 -52.11 31.55 7.42
CA ILE A 70 -50.86 32.28 7.40
C ILE A 70 -50.45 32.66 8.82
N GLN A 71 -49.37 32.16 9.35
CA GLN A 71 -48.56 32.85 10.36
C GLN A 71 -47.12 32.91 9.90
N ASP A 72 -46.77 34.14 9.44
CA ASP A 72 -45.39 34.56 9.25
C ASP A 72 -44.70 34.63 10.63
N MET A 73 -43.89 33.63 10.96
CA MET A 73 -42.81 33.82 11.92
C MET A 73 -41.48 33.81 11.18
N LYS A 74 -40.98 34.98 10.85
CA LYS A 74 -39.59 35.19 10.46
C LYS A 74 -38.68 34.95 11.66
N THR A 75 -38.22 33.73 11.82
CA THR A 75 -36.98 33.46 12.57
C THR A 75 -35.83 33.59 11.56
N VAL A 76 -35.00 34.58 11.78
CA VAL A 76 -33.72 34.72 11.04
C VAL A 76 -32.89 33.47 11.34
N PRO A 77 -32.44 32.69 10.35
CA PRO A 77 -31.59 31.52 10.61
C PRO A 77 -30.28 32.02 11.22
N GLU A 78 -29.89 31.43 12.33
CA GLU A 78 -28.57 31.64 12.91
C GLU A 78 -27.57 30.96 11.97
N LEU A 79 -26.66 31.73 11.37
CA LEU A 79 -25.56 31.17 10.55
C LEU A 79 -24.72 30.23 11.41
N SER A 80 -24.43 29.05 10.93
CA SER A 80 -23.51 28.09 11.58
C SER A 80 -22.24 27.95 10.74
N LEU A 81 -21.10 27.66 11.39
CA LEU A 81 -19.88 27.33 10.66
C LEU A 81 -20.15 26.06 9.82
N GLN A 82 -20.06 26.16 8.51
CA GLN A 82 -20.37 25.07 7.62
C GLN A 82 -19.56 25.15 6.33
N MET A 83 -18.91 24.04 5.98
CA MET A 83 -18.33 23.82 4.66
C MET A 83 -19.33 23.09 3.78
N SER A 84 -19.51 23.58 2.55
CA SER A 84 -20.31 22.87 1.56
C SER A 84 -19.46 21.90 0.76
N PRO A 85 -20.03 20.78 0.28
CA PRO A 85 -19.33 19.88 -0.61
C PRO A 85 -18.71 20.65 -1.78
N HIS A 86 -17.48 20.31 -2.11
CA HIS A 86 -16.75 20.94 -3.21
C HIS A 86 -17.23 20.45 -4.58
N SER A 87 -17.01 21.28 -5.59
CA SER A 87 -17.34 20.92 -6.96
C SER A 87 -16.15 21.23 -7.89
N PRO A 88 -15.79 20.31 -8.79
CA PRO A 88 -16.29 18.93 -8.91
C PRO A 88 -15.81 18.02 -7.78
N ASN A 89 -16.50 16.88 -7.55
CA ASN A 89 -16.07 15.79 -6.68
C ASN A 89 -16.44 14.45 -7.32
N PRO A 90 -15.50 13.56 -7.69
CA PRO A 90 -14.03 13.78 -7.64
C PRO A 90 -13.53 14.88 -8.59
N PHE A 91 -12.36 15.43 -8.30
CA PHE A 91 -11.78 16.50 -9.11
C PHE A 91 -10.41 16.16 -9.70
N ASN A 92 -10.10 16.85 -10.82
CA ASN A 92 -8.79 16.80 -11.46
C ASN A 92 -8.19 18.21 -11.40
N GLY A 93 -7.04 18.34 -10.75
CA GLY A 93 -6.37 19.62 -10.58
C GLY A 93 -6.94 20.43 -9.43
N THR A 94 -8.04 21.18 -9.62
CA THR A 94 -8.62 22.08 -8.62
C THR A 94 -10.09 21.80 -8.35
N ALA A 95 -10.54 22.14 -7.13
CA ALA A 95 -11.94 22.13 -6.73
C ALA A 95 -12.31 23.42 -5.98
N ASP A 96 -13.55 23.90 -6.13
CA ASP A 96 -14.05 25.06 -5.41
C ASP A 96 -14.82 24.60 -4.15
N VAL A 97 -14.46 25.14 -3.00
CA VAL A 97 -15.06 24.89 -1.68
C VAL A 97 -15.73 26.14 -1.18
N THR A 98 -16.93 25.99 -0.62
CA THR A 98 -17.66 27.09 0.00
C THR A 98 -17.68 26.93 1.51
N LEU A 99 -17.32 28.00 2.25
CA LEU A 99 -17.35 28.07 3.71
C LEU A 99 -18.33 29.16 4.16
N THR A 100 -19.31 28.79 4.97
CA THR A 100 -20.19 29.72 5.67
C THR A 100 -19.60 30.03 7.04
N VAL A 101 -19.35 31.32 7.33
CA VAL A 101 -18.78 31.81 8.59
C VAL A 101 -19.87 32.53 9.36
N PRO A 102 -20.24 32.08 10.58
CA PRO A 102 -21.37 32.63 11.33
C PRO A 102 -21.05 33.97 12.05
N GLU A 103 -19.81 34.15 12.45
CA GLU A 103 -19.40 35.26 13.31
C GLU A 103 -17.99 35.75 12.97
N GLU A 104 -17.67 36.98 13.36
CA GLU A 104 -16.33 37.55 13.19
C GLU A 104 -15.29 36.77 13.99
N GLY A 105 -14.11 36.49 13.40
CA GLY A 105 -13.01 35.81 14.06
C GLY A 105 -12.19 34.95 13.11
N THR A 106 -11.11 34.41 13.64
CA THR A 106 -10.23 33.54 12.88
C THR A 106 -10.89 32.16 12.67
N VAL A 107 -10.77 31.65 11.46
CA VAL A 107 -11.12 30.29 11.08
C VAL A 107 -9.82 29.57 10.76
N ASP A 108 -9.48 28.57 11.55
CA ASP A 108 -8.35 27.69 11.31
C ASP A 108 -8.78 26.61 10.31
N MET A 109 -8.06 26.47 9.20
CA MET A 109 -8.40 25.52 8.15
C MET A 109 -7.23 24.58 7.91
N GLU A 110 -7.52 23.28 7.76
CA GLU A 110 -6.52 22.27 7.46
C GLU A 110 -7.03 21.23 6.45
N ILE A 111 -6.10 20.65 5.71
CA ILE A 111 -6.36 19.48 4.85
C ILE A 111 -5.44 18.35 5.31
N ALA A 112 -6.01 17.21 5.65
CA ALA A 112 -5.28 16.00 6.03
C ALA A 112 -5.50 14.86 5.02
N ASP A 113 -4.47 14.04 4.81
CA ASP A 113 -4.58 12.79 4.05
C ASP A 113 -5.23 11.67 4.90
N MET A 114 -5.46 10.51 4.30
CA MET A 114 -6.09 9.35 4.97
C MET A 114 -5.29 8.79 6.16
N ASN A 115 -4.02 9.15 6.28
CA ASN A 115 -3.17 8.74 7.40
C ASN A 115 -3.20 9.79 8.54
N GLY A 116 -4.01 10.83 8.40
CA GLY A 116 -4.09 11.93 9.36
C GLY A 116 -2.93 12.92 9.27
N ARG A 117 -2.10 12.84 8.23
CA ARG A 117 -1.01 13.79 8.02
C ARG A 117 -1.57 15.06 7.40
N VAL A 118 -1.40 16.20 8.07
CA VAL A 118 -1.76 17.50 7.55
C VAL A 118 -0.86 17.83 6.36
N VAL A 119 -1.47 18.05 5.19
CA VAL A 119 -0.78 18.36 3.93
C VAL A 119 -0.85 19.84 3.59
N TRP A 120 -1.79 20.57 4.20
CA TRP A 120 -1.93 22.01 4.13
C TRP A 120 -2.67 22.53 5.37
N ALA A 121 -2.28 23.68 5.91
CA ALA A 121 -3.00 24.40 6.97
C ALA A 121 -2.73 25.90 6.86
N ASP A 122 -3.74 26.72 7.13
CA ASP A 122 -3.64 28.17 7.21
C ASP A 122 -4.83 28.75 7.99
N ASP A 123 -4.68 30.00 8.44
CA ASP A 123 -5.67 30.72 9.23
C ASP A 123 -6.25 31.87 8.41
N TYR A 124 -7.58 31.99 8.40
CA TYR A 124 -8.29 33.07 7.73
C TYR A 124 -9.16 33.85 8.72
N ALA A 125 -9.26 35.17 8.53
CA ALA A 125 -10.13 36.04 9.32
C ALA A 125 -11.22 36.67 8.42
N PRO A 126 -12.13 35.88 7.86
CA PRO A 126 -13.21 36.37 7.02
C PRO A 126 -14.29 37.05 7.87
N LEU A 127 -14.98 38.02 7.28
CA LEU A 127 -16.20 38.58 7.87
C LEU A 127 -17.32 37.53 7.88
N PRO A 128 -18.35 37.66 8.76
CA PRO A 128 -19.49 36.74 8.70
C PRO A 128 -20.13 36.73 7.31
N GLY A 129 -20.37 35.51 6.76
CA GLY A 129 -20.89 35.39 5.41
C GLY A 129 -20.45 34.08 4.73
N VAL A 130 -20.61 34.09 3.43
CA VAL A 130 -20.25 32.92 2.57
C VAL A 130 -19.01 33.26 1.77
N HIS A 131 -18.01 32.39 1.87
CA HIS A 131 -16.69 32.58 1.27
C HIS A 131 -16.37 31.42 0.35
N GLN A 132 -15.68 31.67 -0.75
CA GLN A 132 -15.24 30.68 -1.71
C GLN A 132 -13.72 30.51 -1.65
N PHE A 133 -13.28 29.25 -1.72
CA PHE A 133 -11.88 28.86 -1.74
C PHE A 133 -11.64 27.91 -2.92
N ARG A 134 -10.50 28.07 -3.57
CA ARG A 134 -10.03 27.15 -4.60
C ARG A 134 -8.93 26.29 -4.03
N VAL A 135 -9.11 24.96 -4.06
CA VAL A 135 -8.20 23.98 -3.50
C VAL A 135 -7.48 23.25 -4.62
N ALA A 136 -6.16 23.17 -4.56
CA ALA A 136 -5.34 22.27 -5.37
C ALA A 136 -4.56 21.32 -4.47
N LEU A 137 -4.47 20.05 -4.85
CA LEU A 137 -3.77 19.02 -4.10
C LEU A 137 -2.62 18.43 -4.92
N ALA A 138 -1.50 18.11 -4.25
CA ALA A 138 -0.27 17.67 -4.92
C ALA A 138 -0.42 16.29 -5.58
N HIS A 139 -1.19 15.40 -4.98
CA HIS A 139 -1.30 14.01 -5.41
C HIS A 139 -2.76 13.56 -5.51
N ALA A 140 -3.00 12.55 -6.33
CA ALA A 140 -4.27 11.83 -6.30
C ALA A 140 -4.46 11.15 -4.94
N GLY A 141 -5.69 11.17 -4.41
CA GLY A 141 -5.99 10.59 -3.11
C GLY A 141 -7.26 11.11 -2.48
N LEU A 142 -7.54 10.58 -1.31
CA LEU A 142 -8.65 10.99 -0.47
C LEU A 142 -8.13 11.88 0.66
N TYR A 143 -8.83 12.99 0.87
CA TYR A 143 -8.46 14.01 1.86
C TYR A 143 -9.68 14.45 2.66
N VAL A 144 -9.43 15.00 3.84
CA VAL A 144 -10.44 15.68 4.66
C VAL A 144 -9.99 17.12 4.85
N MET A 145 -10.84 18.07 4.46
CA MET A 145 -10.67 19.49 4.75
C MET A 145 -11.54 19.85 5.94
N THR A 146 -10.97 20.49 6.93
CA THR A 146 -11.62 20.85 8.20
C THR A 146 -11.46 22.33 8.47
N ALA A 147 -12.53 22.97 8.96
CA ALA A 147 -12.54 24.35 9.43
C ALA A 147 -12.96 24.39 10.90
N HIS A 148 -12.23 25.18 11.71
CA HIS A 148 -12.49 25.39 13.13
C HIS A 148 -12.73 26.87 13.41
N GLN A 149 -13.78 27.18 14.16
CA GLN A 149 -14.02 28.53 14.67
C GLN A 149 -14.74 28.47 16.03
N ASN A 150 -14.20 29.07 17.07
CA ASN A 150 -14.81 29.19 18.39
C ASN A 150 -15.35 27.85 18.95
N GLY A 151 -14.60 26.74 18.77
CA GLY A 151 -15.00 25.39 19.21
C GLY A 151 -16.04 24.70 18.32
N LYS A 152 -16.48 25.33 17.24
CA LYS A 152 -17.30 24.72 16.19
C LYS A 152 -16.37 24.12 15.13
N ILE A 153 -16.75 22.97 14.57
CA ILE A 153 -15.97 22.24 13.57
C ILE A 153 -16.88 21.90 12.40
N SER A 154 -16.37 22.10 11.18
CA SER A 154 -17.01 21.62 9.97
C SER A 154 -15.97 20.95 9.07
N SER A 155 -16.31 19.79 8.50
CA SER A 155 -15.38 19.03 7.65
C SER A 155 -16.07 18.52 6.41
N ILE A 156 -15.30 18.47 5.31
CA ILE A 156 -15.72 17.84 4.04
C ILE A 156 -14.67 16.85 3.57
N LYS A 157 -15.13 15.80 2.89
CA LYS A 157 -14.29 14.79 2.26
C LYS A 157 -14.03 15.18 0.81
N MET A 158 -12.77 15.13 0.37
CA MET A 158 -12.33 15.53 -0.97
C MET A 158 -11.66 14.36 -1.68
N VAL A 159 -12.07 14.09 -2.92
CA VAL A 159 -11.47 13.04 -3.76
C VAL A 159 -10.74 13.69 -4.91
N CYS A 160 -9.41 13.61 -4.91
CA CYS A 160 -8.54 14.11 -5.98
C CYS A 160 -8.11 12.95 -6.86
N ASN A 161 -8.51 12.93 -8.14
CA ASN A 161 -8.11 11.90 -9.11
C ASN A 161 -6.75 12.19 -9.73
N LYS A 162 -6.39 13.48 -9.85
CA LYS A 162 -5.11 13.91 -10.42
C LYS A 162 -4.63 15.18 -9.72
N GLY A 163 -3.44 15.13 -9.13
CA GLY A 163 -2.83 16.26 -8.43
C GLY A 163 -2.13 17.25 -9.35
N GLU A 164 -1.86 18.46 -8.80
CA GLU A 164 -1.18 19.59 -9.46
C GLU A 164 0.28 19.77 -8.99
N ASN A 165 0.85 18.80 -8.28
CA ASN A 165 2.17 18.83 -7.65
C ASN A 165 2.35 19.89 -6.54
N VAL A 166 1.28 20.56 -6.12
CA VAL A 166 1.27 21.53 -5.02
C VAL A 166 0.02 21.35 -4.18
N ASN A 167 0.11 21.66 -2.88
CA ASN A 167 -1.05 21.78 -2.01
C ASN A 167 -1.28 23.28 -1.75
N THR A 168 -2.35 23.83 -2.30
CA THR A 168 -2.71 25.24 -2.09
C THR A 168 -4.21 25.38 -1.85
N VAL A 169 -4.56 26.37 -1.03
CA VAL A 169 -5.92 26.86 -0.89
C VAL A 169 -5.88 28.36 -1.10
N GLU A 170 -6.56 28.83 -2.12
CA GLU A 170 -6.62 30.24 -2.47
C GLU A 170 -7.99 30.79 -2.13
N TYR A 171 -8.04 31.91 -1.44
CA TYR A 171 -9.27 32.64 -1.19
C TYR A 171 -9.78 33.25 -2.50
N ALA A 172 -10.93 32.79 -2.97
CA ALA A 172 -11.52 33.22 -4.24
C ALA A 172 -12.51 34.41 -4.09
N GLY A 173 -12.77 34.83 -2.86
CA GLY A 173 -13.61 36.01 -2.56
C GLY A 173 -14.86 35.70 -1.72
N ALA A 174 -15.54 36.75 -1.25
CA ALA A 174 -16.86 36.62 -0.66
C ALA A 174 -17.89 36.49 -1.80
N ALA A 175 -18.81 35.54 -1.71
CA ALA A 175 -19.91 35.46 -2.66
C ALA A 175 -20.80 36.71 -2.54
N ALA A 176 -21.16 37.31 -3.67
CA ALA A 176 -21.92 38.56 -3.70
C ALA A 176 -23.23 38.47 -2.91
N THR A 177 -23.63 39.57 -2.29
CA THR A 177 -24.69 39.72 -1.28
C THR A 177 -26.11 39.30 -1.69
N ASP A 178 -26.33 38.83 -2.91
CA ASP A 178 -27.63 38.31 -3.38
C ASP A 178 -27.93 36.87 -2.93
N ILE A 179 -27.01 36.26 -2.18
CA ILE A 179 -27.12 34.90 -1.67
C ILE A 179 -28.16 34.78 -0.55
N ARG A 180 -28.57 35.87 0.09
CA ARG A 180 -29.63 35.81 1.09
C ARG A 180 -30.95 35.27 0.54
N GLU A 181 -31.31 35.55 -0.70
CA GLU A 181 -32.51 34.99 -1.33
C GLU A 181 -32.29 33.58 -1.93
N THR A 182 -31.09 33.29 -2.42
CA THR A 182 -30.80 31.98 -3.04
C THR A 182 -30.49 30.92 -1.99
N MET A 183 -29.86 31.24 -0.86
CA MET A 183 -29.61 30.29 0.23
C MET A 183 -30.80 30.02 1.12
N THR A 184 -31.68 30.96 1.35
CA THR A 184 -32.96 30.72 2.06
C THR A 184 -33.88 29.76 1.30
N SER A 185 -33.67 29.56 0.00
CA SER A 185 -34.37 28.54 -0.78
C SER A 185 -33.64 27.20 -0.87
N LYS A 186 -32.34 27.13 -0.58
CA LYS A 186 -31.51 25.92 -0.77
C LYS A 186 -31.11 25.18 0.50
N TYR A 187 -31.12 25.84 1.67
CA TYR A 187 -30.68 25.23 2.94
C TYR A 187 -31.69 25.53 4.05
N HIS A 188 -32.68 24.67 4.19
CA HIS A 188 -33.58 24.72 5.35
C HIS A 188 -33.00 23.89 6.48
N THR A 189 -32.55 24.57 7.50
CA THR A 189 -32.20 24.00 8.79
C THR A 189 -33.44 23.59 9.56
N ARG A 190 -33.35 22.45 10.25
CA ARG A 190 -34.14 21.94 11.37
C ARG A 190 -35.31 22.85 11.78
N GLY A 191 -36.45 22.71 11.14
CA GLY A 191 -37.65 23.41 11.52
C GLY A 191 -38.86 22.80 10.86
N LEU A 192 -40.02 22.94 11.51
CA LEU A 192 -41.30 22.59 10.93
C LEU A 192 -41.49 23.42 9.64
N VAL A 193 -41.34 22.82 8.49
CA VAL A 193 -41.60 23.47 7.21
C VAL A 193 -43.09 23.42 6.96
N THR A 194 -43.74 24.61 7.00
CA THR A 194 -45.16 24.72 6.71
C THR A 194 -45.34 24.91 5.20
N ARG A 195 -45.71 23.86 4.49
CA ARG A 195 -46.07 23.92 3.07
C ARG A 195 -47.53 23.57 2.89
N PRO A 196 -48.28 24.28 2.02
CA PRO A 196 -49.64 23.94 1.76
C PRO A 196 -49.76 22.55 1.10
N PHE A 197 -50.50 21.70 1.76
CA PHE A 197 -50.72 20.32 1.35
C PHE A 197 -52.17 19.97 1.55
N ASP A 198 -52.81 19.36 0.55
CA ASP A 198 -54.15 18.81 0.63
C ASP A 198 -54.14 17.30 0.36
N ILE A 199 -55.07 16.59 1.03
CA ILE A 199 -55.32 15.20 0.70
C ILE A 199 -55.80 15.11 -0.73
N GLY A 200 -55.04 14.42 -1.64
CA GLY A 200 -55.30 14.35 -3.08
C GLY A 200 -54.20 15.02 -3.93
N ASP A 201 -53.30 15.78 -3.31
CA ASP A 201 -52.13 16.32 -4.03
C ASP A 201 -51.21 15.19 -4.52
N GLN A 202 -50.66 15.32 -5.69
CA GLN A 202 -49.64 14.40 -6.21
C GLN A 202 -48.27 14.84 -5.74
N MET A 203 -47.60 13.94 -4.99
CA MET A 203 -46.28 14.18 -4.44
C MET A 203 -45.25 13.36 -5.22
N GLN A 204 -44.09 13.94 -5.48
CA GLN A 204 -42.92 13.28 -6.05
C GLN A 204 -41.73 13.42 -5.08
N TYR A 205 -41.09 12.33 -4.82
CA TYR A 205 -39.89 12.25 -3.97
C TYR A 205 -38.75 11.73 -4.80
N VAL A 206 -37.63 12.47 -4.81
CA VAL A 206 -36.41 12.02 -5.52
C VAL A 206 -35.27 12.10 -4.52
N GLY A 207 -34.68 10.95 -4.21
CA GLY A 207 -33.49 10.86 -3.39
C GLY A 207 -32.24 10.72 -4.25
N TYR A 208 -31.18 11.34 -3.80
CA TYR A 208 -29.87 11.32 -4.43
C TYR A 208 -28.87 10.74 -3.46
N ALA A 209 -28.05 9.81 -3.94
CA ALA A 209 -26.98 9.18 -3.17
C ALA A 209 -25.73 9.07 -4.01
N ILE A 210 -24.57 9.06 -3.36
CA ILE A 210 -23.30 8.74 -4.03
C ILE A 210 -23.00 7.27 -3.76
N ILE A 211 -23.04 6.46 -4.81
CA ILE A 211 -22.75 5.04 -4.78
C ILE A 211 -21.56 4.79 -5.70
N ASN A 212 -20.46 4.26 -5.15
CA ASN A 212 -19.22 4.01 -5.89
C ASN A 212 -18.70 5.25 -6.64
N TYR A 213 -18.74 6.41 -5.97
CA TYR A 213 -18.30 7.72 -6.49
C TYR A 213 -19.16 8.29 -7.64
N GLU A 214 -20.29 7.66 -7.98
CA GLU A 214 -21.26 8.17 -8.93
C GLU A 214 -22.54 8.62 -8.23
N GLU A 215 -23.11 9.75 -8.67
CA GLU A 215 -24.39 10.23 -8.19
C GLU A 215 -25.51 9.43 -8.86
N GLU A 216 -26.31 8.76 -8.05
CA GLU A 216 -27.51 8.06 -8.47
C GLU A 216 -28.76 8.74 -7.94
N GLU A 217 -29.84 8.68 -8.73
CA GLU A 217 -31.16 9.14 -8.33
C GLU A 217 -32.15 7.99 -8.22
N SER A 218 -32.99 8.05 -7.19
CA SER A 218 -34.12 7.15 -7.01
C SER A 218 -35.37 7.98 -6.78
N GLN A 219 -36.45 7.68 -7.50
CA GLN A 219 -37.68 8.44 -7.38
C GLN A 219 -38.90 7.56 -7.03
N CYS A 220 -39.81 8.14 -6.27
CA CYS A 220 -41.11 7.59 -5.95
C CYS A 220 -42.17 8.67 -6.17
N VAL A 221 -43.28 8.30 -6.79
CA VAL A 221 -44.45 9.18 -7.02
C VAL A 221 -45.64 8.55 -6.34
N GLU A 222 -46.24 9.24 -5.38
CA GLU A 222 -47.40 8.74 -4.63
C GLU A 222 -48.51 9.79 -4.51
N GLN A 223 -49.74 9.28 -4.31
CA GLN A 223 -50.89 10.11 -3.92
C GLN A 223 -50.89 10.29 -2.40
N PRO A 224 -51.60 11.28 -1.85
CA PRO A 224 -51.31 11.91 -0.58
C PRO A 224 -51.41 10.99 0.60
N LEU A 225 -50.47 11.21 1.50
CA LEU A 225 -50.40 10.55 2.80
C LEU A 225 -51.39 11.20 3.77
N THR A 226 -52.15 10.37 4.45
CA THR A 226 -52.96 10.78 5.61
C THR A 226 -52.17 10.66 6.91
N ASP A 227 -51.03 9.93 6.90
CA ASP A 227 -50.24 9.59 8.07
C ASP A 227 -48.73 9.80 7.81
N SER A 228 -47.95 9.82 8.90
CA SER A 228 -46.49 9.84 8.82
C SER A 228 -45.95 8.58 8.16
N HIS A 229 -44.98 8.72 7.26
CA HIS A 229 -44.51 7.63 6.41
C HIS A 229 -42.99 7.61 6.30
N ILE A 230 -42.42 6.41 6.18
CA ILE A 230 -41.01 6.19 5.90
C ILE A 230 -40.88 5.73 4.44
N PHE A 231 -40.24 6.54 3.62
CA PHE A 231 -39.94 6.20 2.23
C PHE A 231 -38.59 5.53 2.12
N VAL A 232 -38.57 4.32 1.57
CA VAL A 232 -37.35 3.60 1.23
C VAL A 232 -37.11 3.79 -0.26
N LEU A 233 -36.05 4.55 -0.59
CA LEU A 233 -35.68 4.85 -1.97
C LEU A 233 -34.67 3.80 -2.47
N PRO A 234 -35.05 2.93 -3.44
CA PRO A 234 -34.16 1.89 -3.95
C PRO A 234 -33.21 2.47 -5.01
N PHE A 235 -31.92 2.20 -4.88
CA PHE A 235 -30.89 2.51 -5.87
C PHE A 235 -30.53 1.26 -6.67
N SER A 236 -30.04 1.44 -7.89
CA SER A 236 -29.78 0.35 -8.83
C SER A 236 -28.40 -0.30 -8.64
N SER A 237 -27.44 0.44 -8.15
CA SER A 237 -26.09 -0.05 -7.89
C SER A 237 -25.97 -0.62 -6.48
N THR A 238 -25.05 -1.57 -6.31
CA THR A 238 -24.66 -2.05 -4.98
C THR A 238 -23.47 -1.21 -4.51
N GLN A 239 -23.57 -0.65 -3.31
CA GLN A 239 -22.46 0.09 -2.73
C GLN A 239 -21.33 -0.88 -2.41
N LEU A 240 -20.13 -0.58 -2.92
CA LEU A 240 -18.95 -1.37 -2.62
C LEU A 240 -18.50 -1.17 -1.17
N GLY A 241 -18.11 -2.27 -0.55
CA GLY A 241 -17.44 -2.32 0.74
C GLY A 241 -15.98 -2.77 0.58
N LEU A 242 -15.19 -2.68 1.64
CA LEU A 242 -13.89 -3.35 1.67
C LEU A 242 -14.12 -4.87 1.70
N PRO A 243 -13.40 -5.64 0.87
CA PRO A 243 -13.53 -7.10 0.87
C PRO A 243 -12.94 -7.73 2.13
N THR A 244 -13.21 -9.02 2.36
CA THR A 244 -12.60 -9.80 3.45
C THR A 244 -12.14 -11.16 2.97
N VAL A 245 -11.02 -11.66 3.51
CA VAL A 245 -10.41 -12.93 3.10
C VAL A 245 -9.73 -13.63 4.28
N ILE A 246 -9.77 -14.95 4.28
CA ILE A 246 -9.10 -15.83 5.24
C ILE A 246 -8.00 -16.59 4.51
N THR A 247 -6.80 -16.62 5.08
CA THR A 247 -5.68 -17.42 4.53
C THR A 247 -5.85 -18.89 4.86
N ALA A 248 -5.79 -19.74 3.84
CA ALA A 248 -5.81 -21.19 4.04
C ALA A 248 -4.48 -21.72 4.59
N ASN A 249 -4.49 -22.93 5.14
CA ASN A 249 -3.28 -23.61 5.56
C ASN A 249 -2.40 -23.97 4.37
N VAL A 250 -1.08 -23.92 4.56
CA VAL A 250 -0.10 -24.37 3.58
C VAL A 250 -0.06 -25.89 3.55
N THR A 251 -0.04 -26.46 2.36
CA THR A 251 -0.03 -27.91 2.11
C THR A 251 0.93 -28.28 0.98
N ASN A 252 1.20 -29.55 0.77
CA ASN A 252 2.01 -30.09 -0.33
C ASN A 252 3.37 -29.36 -0.46
N ILE A 253 4.07 -29.21 0.68
CA ILE A 253 5.41 -28.62 0.69
C ILE A 253 6.38 -29.60 0.03
N THR A 254 7.06 -29.16 -1.03
CA THR A 254 8.13 -29.88 -1.71
C THR A 254 9.46 -29.14 -1.52
N ASP A 255 10.49 -29.57 -2.23
CA ASP A 255 11.81 -28.93 -2.22
C ASP A 255 11.88 -27.54 -2.89
N ASN A 256 10.84 -27.13 -3.64
CA ASN A 256 10.79 -25.85 -4.33
C ASN A 256 9.38 -25.28 -4.52
N SER A 257 8.35 -25.93 -3.98
CA SER A 257 6.97 -25.50 -4.19
C SER A 257 6.06 -25.81 -3.00
N VAL A 258 4.94 -25.10 -2.93
CA VAL A 258 3.87 -25.32 -1.96
C VAL A 258 2.51 -25.04 -2.58
N VAL A 259 1.47 -25.62 -2.02
CA VAL A 259 0.08 -25.27 -2.29
C VAL A 259 -0.46 -24.49 -1.09
N CYS A 260 -1.03 -23.36 -1.35
CA CYS A 260 -1.71 -22.49 -0.38
C CYS A 260 -3.00 -21.91 -1.00
N GLY A 261 -3.55 -20.84 -0.47
CA GLY A 261 -4.75 -20.20 -1.01
C GLY A 261 -5.51 -19.44 0.07
N GLY A 262 -6.79 -19.27 -0.14
CA GLY A 262 -7.66 -18.58 0.81
C GLY A 262 -9.12 -18.80 0.52
N GLN A 263 -9.94 -18.11 1.33
CA GLN A 263 -11.37 -18.00 1.12
C GLN A 263 -11.77 -16.54 1.21
N VAL A 264 -12.27 -15.98 0.11
CA VAL A 264 -12.91 -14.67 0.11
C VAL A 264 -14.29 -14.86 0.75
N THR A 265 -14.50 -14.26 1.91
CA THR A 265 -15.75 -14.34 2.68
C THR A 265 -16.72 -13.23 2.34
N ASP A 266 -16.18 -12.11 1.82
CA ASP A 266 -16.94 -10.98 1.30
C ASP A 266 -16.08 -10.32 0.20
N ASP A 267 -16.65 -10.09 -0.99
CA ASP A 267 -15.99 -9.38 -2.08
C ASP A 267 -16.25 -7.86 -2.03
N GLY A 268 -17.02 -7.42 -1.02
CA GLY A 268 -17.42 -6.03 -0.88
C GLY A 268 -18.44 -5.59 -1.93
N GLY A 269 -19.18 -6.54 -2.53
CA GLY A 269 -20.14 -6.27 -3.61
C GLY A 269 -19.51 -6.17 -5.01
N ASP A 270 -18.19 -6.40 -5.12
CA ASP A 270 -17.48 -6.44 -6.41
C ASP A 270 -17.18 -7.88 -6.81
N THR A 271 -18.01 -8.45 -7.68
CA THR A 271 -17.83 -9.82 -8.19
C THR A 271 -16.56 -10.01 -9.01
N MET A 272 -15.91 -8.91 -9.41
CA MET A 272 -14.64 -8.89 -10.13
C MET A 272 -13.43 -8.63 -9.21
N ALA A 273 -13.65 -8.58 -7.88
CA ALA A 273 -12.57 -8.44 -6.90
C ALA A 273 -11.48 -9.49 -7.11
N VAL A 274 -10.27 -9.04 -7.39
CA VAL A 274 -9.11 -9.88 -7.71
C VAL A 274 -8.60 -10.56 -6.45
N ARG A 275 -8.31 -11.86 -6.50
CA ARG A 275 -7.82 -12.64 -5.36
C ARG A 275 -6.56 -13.43 -5.68
N GLY A 276 -5.77 -13.71 -4.64
CA GLY A 276 -4.53 -14.46 -4.74
C GLY A 276 -3.82 -14.57 -3.40
N VAL A 277 -2.55 -14.93 -3.43
CA VAL A 277 -1.68 -14.95 -2.24
C VAL A 277 -0.44 -14.10 -2.44
N CYS A 278 0.01 -13.48 -1.35
CA CYS A 278 1.31 -12.80 -1.28
C CYS A 278 2.29 -13.69 -0.52
N VAL A 279 3.55 -13.75 -0.97
CA VAL A 279 4.60 -14.53 -0.33
C VAL A 279 5.88 -13.69 -0.19
N GLY A 280 6.56 -13.83 0.95
CA GLY A 280 7.80 -13.11 1.25
C GLY A 280 8.61 -13.78 2.34
N LEU A 281 9.77 -13.20 2.65
CA LEU A 281 10.66 -13.63 3.73
C LEU A 281 10.45 -12.86 5.03
N MET A 282 9.60 -11.85 5.01
CA MET A 282 9.21 -11.04 6.16
C MET A 282 7.72 -11.23 6.46
N PRO A 283 7.29 -11.00 7.71
CA PRO A 283 5.87 -10.98 8.06
C PRO A 283 5.09 -9.95 7.23
N SER A 284 3.81 -10.24 7.06
CA SER A 284 2.86 -9.36 6.35
C SER A 284 3.22 -9.04 4.90
N PRO A 285 3.53 -10.04 4.04
CA PRO A 285 3.80 -9.80 2.63
C PRO A 285 2.61 -9.15 1.93
N THR A 286 2.88 -8.25 0.98
CA THR A 286 1.85 -7.47 0.27
C THR A 286 1.84 -7.75 -1.23
N VAL A 287 0.82 -7.25 -1.92
CA VAL A 287 0.73 -7.31 -3.40
C VAL A 287 1.82 -6.51 -4.12
N PHE A 288 2.59 -5.70 -3.39
CA PHE A 288 3.76 -5.01 -3.94
C PHE A 288 4.99 -5.92 -4.04
N GLY A 289 5.01 -7.03 -3.32
CA GLY A 289 5.99 -8.09 -3.45
C GLY A 289 5.53 -9.21 -4.38
N ARG A 290 6.15 -10.39 -4.24
CA ARG A 290 5.75 -11.56 -4.99
C ARG A 290 4.34 -12.00 -4.60
N HIS A 291 3.44 -12.09 -5.58
CA HIS A 291 2.06 -12.52 -5.39
C HIS A 291 1.55 -13.31 -6.59
N THR A 292 0.42 -13.97 -6.41
CA THR A 292 -0.32 -14.68 -7.47
C THR A 292 -1.62 -13.94 -7.78
N VAL A 293 -2.23 -14.28 -8.92
CA VAL A 293 -3.59 -13.88 -9.27
C VAL A 293 -4.35 -15.18 -9.58
N ASP A 294 -5.28 -15.55 -8.68
CA ASP A 294 -5.95 -16.85 -8.69
C ASP A 294 -7.45 -16.74 -8.97
N GLY A 295 -7.85 -15.70 -9.73
CA GLY A 295 -9.22 -15.47 -10.14
C GLY A 295 -9.88 -14.30 -9.43
N HIS A 296 -11.22 -14.30 -9.41
CA HIS A 296 -12.05 -13.18 -8.99
C HIS A 296 -13.19 -13.63 -8.06
N GLY A 297 -13.77 -12.66 -7.33
CA GLY A 297 -14.99 -12.80 -6.56
C GLY A 297 -14.86 -13.69 -5.32
N MET A 298 -16.01 -14.08 -4.78
CA MET A 298 -16.14 -14.82 -3.53
C MET A 298 -15.70 -16.29 -3.63
N GLY A 299 -15.53 -16.92 -2.47
CA GLY A 299 -15.32 -18.35 -2.31
C GLY A 299 -13.87 -18.77 -2.11
N ALA A 300 -13.67 -20.08 -2.00
CA ALA A 300 -12.35 -20.67 -1.81
C ALA A 300 -11.53 -20.65 -3.11
N PHE A 301 -10.21 -20.49 -2.97
CA PHE A 301 -9.27 -20.58 -4.08
C PHE A 301 -7.98 -21.26 -3.61
N THR A 302 -7.26 -21.83 -4.56
CA THR A 302 -5.95 -22.43 -4.34
C THR A 302 -4.92 -21.75 -5.21
N SER A 303 -3.72 -21.61 -4.67
CA SER A 303 -2.56 -21.04 -5.33
C SER A 303 -1.40 -22.03 -5.25
N GLN A 304 -0.68 -22.20 -6.34
CA GLN A 304 0.56 -22.98 -6.36
C GLN A 304 1.75 -22.02 -6.47
N LEU A 305 2.54 -21.96 -5.43
CA LEU A 305 3.80 -21.22 -5.42
C LEU A 305 4.95 -22.19 -5.81
N THR A 306 5.71 -21.84 -6.85
CA THR A 306 6.84 -22.62 -7.36
C THR A 306 8.11 -21.77 -7.39
N GLY A 307 9.27 -22.37 -7.58
CA GLY A 307 10.55 -21.65 -7.64
C GLY A 307 10.92 -21.00 -6.31
N LEU A 308 10.54 -21.64 -5.20
CA LEU A 308 10.94 -21.26 -3.86
C LEU A 308 12.32 -21.86 -3.56
N SER A 309 13.15 -21.11 -2.88
CA SER A 309 14.47 -21.60 -2.44
C SER A 309 14.32 -22.46 -1.19
N SER A 310 14.99 -23.60 -1.18
CA SER A 310 15.03 -24.48 0.00
C SER A 310 15.79 -23.81 1.15
N ASN A 311 15.59 -24.34 2.36
CA ASN A 311 16.21 -23.86 3.59
C ASN A 311 15.85 -22.40 4.00
N LEU A 312 14.78 -21.85 3.43
CA LEU A 312 14.24 -20.54 3.79
C LEU A 312 12.85 -20.67 4.42
N THR A 313 12.58 -19.83 5.40
CA THR A 313 11.25 -19.69 6.00
C THR A 313 10.51 -18.55 5.31
N TYR A 314 9.31 -18.87 4.84
CA TYR A 314 8.43 -17.95 4.10
C TYR A 314 7.21 -17.60 4.93
N TYR A 315 6.72 -16.38 4.69
CA TYR A 315 5.41 -15.92 5.11
C TYR A 315 4.50 -15.86 3.89
N VAL A 316 3.27 -16.33 4.03
CA VAL A 316 2.25 -16.28 2.98
C VAL A 316 0.93 -15.84 3.58
N ARG A 317 0.20 -14.99 2.87
CA ARG A 317 -1.18 -14.64 3.21
C ARG A 317 -2.03 -14.44 1.96
N ALA A 318 -3.31 -14.79 2.06
CA ALA A 318 -4.28 -14.49 1.04
C ALA A 318 -4.55 -12.99 0.94
N TYR A 319 -4.90 -12.53 -0.24
CA TYR A 319 -5.39 -11.17 -0.46
C TYR A 319 -6.63 -11.18 -1.36
N VAL A 320 -7.45 -10.14 -1.22
CA VAL A 320 -8.51 -9.80 -2.15
C VAL A 320 -8.52 -8.28 -2.34
N LYS A 321 -8.67 -7.85 -3.58
CA LYS A 321 -8.62 -6.44 -4.00
C LYS A 321 -9.84 -6.10 -4.83
N ASN A 322 -10.54 -5.04 -4.43
CA ASN A 322 -11.56 -4.38 -5.24
C ASN A 322 -11.18 -2.89 -5.47
N ASP A 323 -12.08 -2.11 -6.05
CA ASP A 323 -11.83 -0.70 -6.37
C ASP A 323 -11.69 0.20 -5.11
N LEU A 324 -12.21 -0.22 -3.95
CA LEU A 324 -12.05 0.51 -2.69
C LEU A 324 -10.72 0.22 -1.99
N GLY A 325 -10.13 -0.96 -2.19
CA GLY A 325 -8.88 -1.31 -1.52
C GLY A 325 -8.54 -2.78 -1.52
N ILE A 326 -7.56 -3.11 -0.69
CA ILE A 326 -7.02 -4.48 -0.55
C ILE A 326 -7.20 -4.95 0.88
N ALA A 327 -7.78 -6.13 1.04
CA ALA A 327 -7.80 -6.84 2.31
C ALA A 327 -6.83 -8.03 2.27
N TYR A 328 -6.25 -8.31 3.42
CA TYR A 328 -5.31 -9.42 3.62
C TYR A 328 -5.81 -10.34 4.74
N GLY A 329 -5.62 -11.65 4.56
CA GLY A 329 -5.81 -12.63 5.61
C GLY A 329 -4.62 -12.69 6.57
N GLU A 330 -4.70 -13.56 7.57
CA GLU A 330 -3.61 -13.79 8.53
C GLU A 330 -2.39 -14.42 7.86
N ASP A 331 -1.20 -14.13 8.38
CA ASP A 331 0.03 -14.78 7.95
C ASP A 331 0.03 -16.27 8.29
N ARG A 332 0.56 -17.07 7.36
CA ARG A 332 0.98 -18.46 7.58
C ARG A 332 2.46 -18.55 7.28
N THR A 333 3.17 -19.34 8.06
CA THR A 333 4.60 -19.59 7.85
C THR A 333 4.85 -21.03 7.38
N PHE A 334 5.83 -21.21 6.54
CA PHE A 334 6.32 -22.51 6.12
C PHE A 334 7.81 -22.44 5.78
N THR A 335 8.50 -23.58 5.89
CA THR A 335 9.91 -23.69 5.49
C THR A 335 10.01 -24.70 4.36
N ILE A 336 10.70 -24.35 3.28
CA ILE A 336 11.02 -25.30 2.22
C ILE A 336 12.15 -26.21 2.72
N PRO A 337 11.95 -27.54 2.78
CA PRO A 337 12.98 -28.45 3.25
C PRO A 337 14.20 -28.42 2.32
N ILE A 338 15.38 -28.65 2.90
CA ILE A 338 16.59 -28.80 2.10
C ILE A 338 16.55 -30.17 1.40
N ASN A 339 16.86 -30.18 0.11
CA ASN A 339 16.99 -31.42 -0.63
C ASN A 339 18.44 -31.97 -0.43
N PRO A 340 18.64 -33.09 0.25
CA PRO A 340 19.98 -33.60 0.52
C PRO A 340 20.76 -34.02 -0.74
N ASN A 341 20.07 -34.20 -1.85
CA ASN A 341 20.69 -34.53 -3.14
C ASN A 341 20.95 -33.29 -4.02
N GLY A 342 20.62 -32.08 -3.50
CA GLY A 342 20.63 -30.83 -4.26
C GLY A 342 19.46 -30.73 -5.25
N ASP A 343 19.47 -29.70 -6.05
CA ASP A 343 18.50 -29.44 -7.12
C ASP A 343 19.22 -29.30 -8.48
N VAL A 344 18.50 -28.91 -9.51
CA VAL A 344 19.03 -28.75 -10.87
C VAL A 344 20.15 -27.71 -11.02
N TRP A 345 20.30 -26.87 -10.02
CA TRP A 345 21.32 -25.80 -9.97
C TRP A 345 22.57 -26.22 -9.22
N SER A 346 22.49 -27.28 -8.39
CA SER A 346 23.54 -27.66 -7.46
C SER A 346 24.81 -28.12 -8.16
N CYS A 347 25.95 -27.86 -7.53
CA CYS A 347 27.23 -28.37 -8.00
C CYS A 347 27.26 -29.88 -7.93
N PRO A 348 27.65 -30.61 -9.00
CA PRO A 348 27.58 -32.05 -9.04
C PRO A 348 28.37 -32.77 -7.93
N ASP A 349 29.55 -32.23 -7.58
CA ASP A 349 30.46 -32.82 -6.59
C ASP A 349 30.31 -32.23 -5.17
N ALA A 350 29.45 -31.24 -5.00
CA ALA A 350 29.21 -30.58 -3.74
C ALA A 350 27.79 -29.98 -3.70
N PRO A 351 26.73 -30.80 -3.74
CA PRO A 351 25.35 -30.26 -3.80
C PRO A 351 24.96 -29.47 -2.57
N LEU A 352 25.60 -29.74 -1.45
CA LEU A 352 25.43 -29.02 -0.18
C LEU A 352 26.81 -28.71 0.42
N LEU A 353 26.85 -27.61 1.17
CA LEU A 353 27.96 -27.22 2.02
C LEU A 353 27.47 -27.14 3.46
N THR A 354 28.29 -27.63 4.41
CA THR A 354 28.00 -27.50 5.84
C THR A 354 29.16 -26.75 6.51
N ASP A 355 28.86 -25.72 7.29
CA ASP A 355 29.87 -25.01 8.06
C ASP A 355 30.11 -25.65 9.44
N ILE A 356 31.05 -25.11 10.19
CA ILE A 356 31.46 -25.63 11.50
C ILE A 356 30.34 -25.56 12.56
N ASP A 357 29.37 -24.64 12.41
CA ASP A 357 28.22 -24.49 13.31
C ASP A 357 27.08 -25.46 12.93
N GLY A 358 27.24 -26.26 11.84
CA GLY A 358 26.24 -27.20 11.32
C GLY A 358 25.19 -26.53 10.43
N ASN A 359 25.38 -25.28 10.03
CA ASN A 359 24.50 -24.67 9.03
C ASN A 359 24.74 -25.32 7.68
N VAL A 360 23.64 -25.68 7.02
CA VAL A 360 23.67 -26.29 5.68
C VAL A 360 23.27 -25.25 4.64
N TYR A 361 24.02 -25.19 3.55
CA TYR A 361 23.83 -24.28 2.43
C TYR A 361 23.69 -25.08 1.13
N ASN A 362 22.77 -24.64 0.26
CA ASN A 362 22.74 -25.13 -1.10
C ASN A 362 23.91 -24.53 -1.90
N THR A 363 24.25 -25.20 -2.99
CA THR A 363 25.26 -24.72 -3.92
C THR A 363 24.65 -24.45 -5.29
N VAL A 364 25.36 -23.70 -6.13
CA VAL A 364 24.96 -23.42 -7.51
C VAL A 364 26.19 -23.48 -8.43
N GLN A 365 26.05 -24.24 -9.51
CA GLN A 365 27.07 -24.31 -10.57
C GLN A 365 26.79 -23.21 -11.60
N ILE A 366 27.71 -22.26 -11.77
CA ILE A 366 27.63 -21.23 -12.80
C ILE A 366 28.93 -21.27 -13.62
N GLY A 367 28.85 -21.73 -14.85
CA GLY A 367 30.01 -22.00 -15.67
C GLY A 367 30.89 -23.09 -15.04
N GLN A 368 32.14 -22.75 -14.74
CA GLN A 368 33.13 -23.63 -14.11
C GLN A 368 33.17 -23.46 -12.57
N GLN A 369 32.47 -22.47 -12.04
CA GLN A 369 32.52 -22.11 -10.62
C GLN A 369 31.34 -22.69 -9.86
N CYS A 370 31.62 -23.16 -8.64
CA CYS A 370 30.63 -23.63 -7.68
C CYS A 370 30.53 -22.61 -6.54
N TRP A 371 29.36 -22.00 -6.40
CA TRP A 371 29.08 -20.93 -5.43
C TRP A 371 28.13 -21.38 -4.33
N MET A 372 28.24 -20.75 -3.15
CA MET A 372 27.17 -20.80 -2.17
C MET A 372 25.91 -20.12 -2.73
N ARG A 373 24.74 -20.69 -2.44
CA ARG A 373 23.45 -20.14 -2.87
C ARG A 373 22.79 -19.24 -1.84
N GLU A 374 23.12 -19.44 -0.56
CA GLU A 374 22.72 -18.57 0.54
C GLU A 374 23.91 -17.78 1.07
N ASN A 375 23.62 -16.65 1.73
CA ASN A 375 24.62 -15.87 2.43
C ASN A 375 25.13 -16.64 3.65
N LEU A 376 26.43 -16.57 3.92
CA LEU A 376 27.07 -17.22 5.05
C LEU A 376 26.45 -16.74 6.38
N ARG A 377 26.26 -17.67 7.33
CA ARG A 377 25.73 -17.37 8.68
C ARG A 377 26.49 -18.06 9.81
N THR A 378 27.77 -18.42 9.55
CA THR A 378 28.63 -19.01 10.56
C THR A 378 28.97 -18.02 11.67
N THR A 379 29.05 -18.51 12.89
CA THR A 379 29.52 -17.75 14.05
C THR A 379 30.97 -18.04 14.41
N ARG A 380 31.60 -18.98 13.68
CA ARG A 380 32.96 -19.45 13.91
C ARG A 380 33.71 -19.60 12.60
N TYR A 381 35.03 -19.45 12.71
CA TYR A 381 35.94 -19.87 11.63
C TYR A 381 36.02 -21.40 11.54
N ALA A 382 36.53 -21.94 10.44
CA ALA A 382 36.62 -23.37 10.20
C ALA A 382 37.38 -24.14 11.29
N ASP A 383 38.30 -23.53 11.98
CA ASP A 383 39.03 -24.10 13.14
C ASP A 383 38.26 -24.04 14.47
N GLY A 384 37.04 -23.55 14.48
CA GLY A 384 36.19 -23.41 15.67
C GLY A 384 36.37 -22.12 16.45
N THR A 385 37.30 -21.24 16.07
CA THR A 385 37.48 -19.94 16.71
C THR A 385 36.24 -19.07 16.56
N LEU A 386 35.70 -18.52 17.65
CA LEU A 386 34.50 -17.70 17.66
C LEU A 386 34.73 -16.35 16.94
N ILE A 387 33.80 -15.95 16.10
CA ILE A 387 33.70 -14.62 15.53
C ILE A 387 32.75 -13.83 16.44
N PRO A 388 33.24 -12.85 17.20
CA PRO A 388 32.40 -12.11 18.15
C PRO A 388 31.32 -11.32 17.43
N GLN A 389 30.18 -11.11 18.09
CA GLN A 389 29.16 -10.18 17.62
C GLN A 389 29.67 -8.76 17.86
N GLY A 390 29.59 -7.92 16.83
CA GLY A 390 29.99 -6.52 16.96
C GLY A 390 28.90 -5.71 17.66
N GLU A 391 29.32 -4.93 18.64
CA GLU A 391 28.51 -3.86 19.24
C GLU A 391 28.96 -2.50 18.69
N ASP A 392 30.20 -2.47 18.17
CA ASP A 392 30.89 -1.34 17.60
C ASP A 392 31.50 -1.69 16.24
N PHE A 393 32.06 -0.70 15.56
CA PHE A 393 32.77 -0.87 14.31
C PHE A 393 34.28 -1.11 14.53
N SER A 394 34.93 -1.85 13.65
CA SER A 394 36.37 -2.07 13.66
C SER A 394 36.89 -2.50 12.30
N THR A 395 38.01 -1.90 11.90
CA THR A 395 38.76 -2.31 10.70
C THR A 395 39.79 -3.40 10.99
N THR A 396 40.07 -3.70 12.27
CA THR A 396 41.14 -4.62 12.70
C THR A 396 40.64 -5.85 13.46
N VAL A 397 39.53 -5.71 14.19
CA VAL A 397 38.90 -6.82 14.91
C VAL A 397 37.77 -7.39 14.06
N GLY A 398 37.77 -8.70 13.82
CA GLY A 398 36.74 -9.38 13.06
C GLY A 398 35.43 -9.50 13.84
N TYR A 399 34.36 -8.93 13.32
CA TYR A 399 33.02 -8.96 13.89
C TYR A 399 31.98 -9.50 12.90
N ARG A 400 30.91 -10.08 13.46
CA ARG A 400 29.69 -10.42 12.76
C ARG A 400 28.51 -9.60 13.29
N TYR A 401 27.54 -9.32 12.43
CA TYR A 401 26.34 -8.53 12.76
C TYR A 401 25.08 -9.21 12.21
N CYS A 402 23.95 -9.02 12.88
CA CYS A 402 22.66 -9.44 12.34
C CYS A 402 22.12 -8.36 11.40
N PRO A 403 21.50 -8.69 10.25
CA PRO A 403 20.78 -7.71 9.46
C PRO A 403 19.81 -6.89 10.32
N MET A 404 19.80 -5.55 10.16
CA MET A 404 18.96 -4.64 10.96
C MET A 404 19.08 -4.81 12.48
N ASN A 405 20.17 -5.41 12.98
CA ASN A 405 20.39 -5.81 14.38
C ASN A 405 19.32 -6.79 14.91
N ASP A 406 18.69 -7.56 14.04
CA ASP A 406 17.62 -8.52 14.35
C ASP A 406 18.08 -9.97 14.06
N SER A 407 18.25 -10.77 15.11
CA SER A 407 18.69 -12.16 14.99
C SER A 407 17.66 -13.07 14.29
N SER A 408 16.38 -12.70 14.24
CA SER A 408 15.34 -13.48 13.54
C SER A 408 15.54 -13.46 12.03
N LEU A 409 16.26 -12.47 11.49
CA LEU A 409 16.55 -12.33 10.07
C LEU A 409 17.70 -13.23 9.58
N VAL A 410 18.53 -13.71 10.48
CA VAL A 410 19.74 -14.46 10.15
C VAL A 410 19.44 -15.75 9.40
N SER A 411 18.36 -16.44 9.75
CA SER A 411 17.97 -17.69 9.07
C SER A 411 17.73 -17.51 7.57
N ASN A 412 17.18 -16.38 7.16
CA ASN A 412 16.85 -16.07 5.77
C ASN A 412 17.95 -15.28 5.06
N TYR A 413 18.50 -14.26 5.71
CA TYR A 413 19.39 -13.29 5.06
C TYR A 413 20.87 -13.53 5.31
N GLY A 414 21.24 -14.45 6.22
CA GLY A 414 22.61 -14.69 6.65
C GLY A 414 23.09 -13.66 7.66
N LEU A 415 24.37 -13.67 7.99
CA LEU A 415 25.04 -12.66 8.80
C LEU A 415 25.80 -11.68 7.91
N LEU A 416 26.03 -10.47 8.45
CA LEU A 416 26.94 -9.48 7.88
C LEU A 416 28.27 -9.58 8.61
N TYR A 417 29.38 -9.43 7.91
CA TYR A 417 30.72 -9.53 8.46
C TYR A 417 31.56 -8.33 8.03
N ASN A 418 32.33 -7.75 8.93
CA ASN A 418 33.33 -6.78 8.50
C ASN A 418 34.49 -7.48 7.79
N TRP A 419 35.25 -6.73 6.99
CA TRP A 419 36.32 -7.30 6.18
C TRP A 419 37.43 -7.97 7.01
N ALA A 420 37.68 -7.46 8.24
CA ALA A 420 38.61 -8.08 9.18
C ALA A 420 38.18 -9.51 9.58
N ALA A 421 36.90 -9.77 9.77
CA ALA A 421 36.35 -11.12 9.96
C ALA A 421 36.47 -11.96 8.70
N VAL A 422 36.13 -11.39 7.56
CA VAL A 422 36.16 -12.11 6.26
C VAL A 422 37.56 -12.61 5.94
N MET A 423 38.56 -11.77 6.10
CA MET A 423 39.95 -12.08 5.77
C MET A 423 40.74 -12.79 6.87
N ARG A 424 40.24 -12.74 8.11
CA ARG A 424 40.91 -13.35 9.28
C ARG A 424 42.40 -12.96 9.41
N GLY A 425 42.72 -11.71 9.13
CA GLY A 425 44.12 -11.18 9.17
C GLY A 425 45.00 -11.63 7.98
N MET A 426 44.44 -12.32 7.00
CA MET A 426 45.15 -12.65 5.75
C MET A 426 45.23 -11.43 4.83
N SER A 427 46.28 -11.34 4.06
CA SER A 427 46.41 -10.33 3.00
C SER A 427 45.46 -10.63 1.85
N GLY A 428 44.95 -9.57 1.19
CA GLY A 428 44.16 -9.71 -0.02
C GLY A 428 44.92 -10.46 -1.12
N SER A 429 44.18 -11.22 -1.93
CA SER A 429 44.73 -12.02 -3.02
C SER A 429 43.97 -11.80 -4.33
N THR A 430 44.69 -11.83 -5.43
CA THR A 430 44.14 -11.90 -6.79
C THR A 430 44.46 -13.24 -7.45
N ALA A 431 45.06 -14.18 -6.70
CA ALA A 431 45.44 -15.49 -7.24
C ALA A 431 44.19 -16.39 -7.42
N THR A 432 44.11 -17.07 -8.56
CA THR A 432 43.12 -18.10 -8.88
C THR A 432 43.87 -19.37 -9.27
N PRO A 433 43.44 -20.58 -8.85
CA PRO A 433 42.26 -20.91 -8.04
C PRO A 433 42.53 -20.94 -6.52
N ILE A 434 43.71 -20.59 -6.05
CA ILE A 434 44.05 -20.65 -4.62
C ILE A 434 43.69 -19.28 -3.99
N GLY A 435 42.44 -19.15 -3.57
CA GLY A 435 41.93 -17.96 -2.89
C GLY A 435 42.31 -17.90 -1.39
N VAL A 436 41.81 -16.89 -0.74
CA VAL A 436 41.89 -16.72 0.71
C VAL A 436 40.73 -17.46 1.36
N GLN A 437 40.99 -18.55 2.12
CA GLN A 437 39.93 -19.25 2.85
C GLN A 437 39.19 -18.27 3.76
N GLY A 438 39.89 -17.50 4.58
CA GLY A 438 39.31 -16.50 5.46
C GLY A 438 38.22 -17.09 6.36
N ILE A 439 37.00 -16.57 6.21
CA ILE A 439 35.81 -17.01 6.96
C ILE A 439 35.12 -18.25 6.38
N CYS A 440 35.48 -18.65 5.17
CA CYS A 440 34.81 -19.74 4.45
C CYS A 440 35.08 -21.10 5.09
N PRO A 441 34.16 -22.08 4.96
CA PRO A 441 34.37 -23.46 5.37
C PRO A 441 35.53 -24.15 4.60
N ASP A 442 36.01 -25.26 5.12
CA ASP A 442 37.09 -26.01 4.50
C ASP A 442 36.75 -26.44 3.06
N GLY A 443 37.70 -26.29 2.13
CA GLY A 443 37.53 -26.53 0.70
C GLY A 443 36.78 -25.42 -0.04
N TRP A 444 36.59 -24.27 0.62
CA TRP A 444 35.95 -23.09 0.08
C TRP A 444 36.76 -21.84 0.45
N HIS A 445 36.68 -20.81 -0.37
CA HIS A 445 37.39 -19.55 -0.14
C HIS A 445 36.51 -18.31 -0.43
N VAL A 446 36.94 -17.17 0.05
CA VAL A 446 36.33 -15.88 -0.25
C VAL A 446 36.67 -15.50 -1.70
N PRO A 447 35.67 -15.28 -2.58
CA PRO A 447 35.94 -15.01 -3.99
C PRO A 447 36.77 -13.76 -4.17
N ASN A 448 37.71 -13.78 -5.11
CA ASN A 448 38.43 -12.59 -5.52
C ASN A 448 37.75 -11.87 -6.69
N SER A 449 38.27 -10.68 -7.06
CA SER A 449 37.72 -9.88 -8.15
C SER A 449 37.64 -10.62 -9.50
N ALA A 450 38.66 -11.45 -9.81
CA ALA A 450 38.71 -12.15 -11.09
C ALA A 450 37.63 -13.23 -11.15
N GLU A 451 37.36 -13.92 -10.03
CA GLU A 451 36.30 -14.92 -9.92
C GLU A 451 34.91 -14.30 -10.03
N CYS A 452 34.70 -13.12 -9.40
CA CYS A 452 33.46 -12.37 -9.57
C CYS A 452 33.26 -11.91 -11.02
N MET A 453 34.30 -11.40 -11.67
CA MET A 453 34.23 -11.02 -13.08
C MET A 453 33.97 -12.23 -14.00
N GLN A 454 34.52 -13.40 -13.69
CA GLN A 454 34.23 -14.63 -14.41
C GLN A 454 32.76 -15.04 -14.24
N LEU A 455 32.21 -14.96 -13.03
CA LEU A 455 30.77 -15.17 -12.77
C LEU A 455 29.93 -14.28 -13.67
N PHE A 456 30.18 -12.96 -13.68
CA PHE A 456 29.41 -12.01 -14.47
C PHE A 456 29.53 -12.29 -15.97
N GLN A 457 30.71 -12.53 -16.49
CA GLN A 457 30.94 -12.88 -17.90
C GLN A 457 30.19 -14.14 -18.33
N VAL A 458 30.15 -15.17 -17.49
CA VAL A 458 29.39 -16.39 -17.77
C VAL A 458 27.90 -16.10 -17.85
N VAL A 459 27.36 -15.31 -16.92
CA VAL A 459 25.95 -14.92 -16.91
C VAL A 459 25.60 -14.07 -18.14
N GLU A 460 26.44 -13.10 -18.50
CA GLU A 460 26.31 -12.26 -19.69
C GLU A 460 26.35 -13.07 -20.99
N SER A 461 27.23 -14.08 -21.07
CA SER A 461 27.36 -14.93 -22.26
C SER A 461 26.11 -15.77 -22.57
N GLN A 462 25.24 -15.96 -21.58
CA GLN A 462 23.98 -16.65 -21.71
C GLN A 462 22.90 -15.61 -22.05
N GLY A 463 22.69 -15.30 -23.30
CA GLY A 463 21.81 -14.21 -23.77
C GLY A 463 20.40 -14.16 -23.16
N GLN A 464 19.89 -15.29 -22.66
CA GLN A 464 18.61 -15.37 -21.94
C GLN A 464 18.64 -14.70 -20.56
N ASN A 465 19.83 -14.42 -20.03
CA ASN A 465 20.02 -13.74 -18.74
C ASN A 465 20.10 -12.22 -18.89
N LEU A 466 20.16 -11.72 -20.12
CA LEU A 466 20.24 -10.29 -20.40
C LEU A 466 18.84 -9.70 -20.42
N CYS A 467 18.65 -8.61 -19.72
CA CYS A 467 17.43 -7.85 -19.86
C CYS A 467 17.58 -6.87 -21.05
N ASP A 468 16.58 -6.84 -21.93
CA ASP A 468 16.58 -6.07 -23.17
C ASP A 468 17.81 -6.30 -24.08
N GLY A 469 18.55 -7.41 -23.85
CA GLY A 469 19.75 -7.76 -24.61
C GLY A 469 21.00 -6.94 -24.29
N LEU A 470 20.98 -6.15 -23.19
CA LEU A 470 22.10 -5.33 -22.76
C LEU A 470 23.07 -6.11 -21.88
N ILE A 471 24.37 -6.07 -22.23
CA ILE A 471 25.42 -6.95 -21.69
C ILE A 471 25.61 -6.77 -20.17
N ASP A 472 25.42 -5.59 -19.63
CA ASP A 472 25.63 -5.28 -18.21
C ASP A 472 24.36 -5.48 -17.33
N GLN A 473 23.22 -5.81 -17.93
CA GLN A 473 21.93 -5.90 -17.22
C GLN A 473 21.64 -7.34 -16.76
N ILE A 474 22.46 -7.86 -15.86
CA ILE A 474 22.36 -9.23 -15.34
C ILE A 474 21.93 -9.33 -13.87
N ALA A 475 21.69 -8.22 -13.20
CA ALA A 475 21.38 -8.21 -11.77
C ALA A 475 20.15 -9.06 -11.45
N LYS A 476 19.12 -8.98 -12.29
CA LYS A 476 17.88 -9.76 -12.17
C LYS A 476 18.11 -11.28 -12.24
N SER A 477 19.04 -11.72 -13.07
CA SER A 477 19.39 -13.14 -13.24
C SER A 477 20.08 -13.75 -12.02
N LEU A 478 20.71 -12.95 -11.20
CA LEU A 478 21.37 -13.35 -9.95
C LEU A 478 20.51 -13.13 -8.71
N ALA A 479 19.55 -12.23 -8.75
CA ALA A 479 18.69 -11.85 -7.62
C ALA A 479 17.65 -12.93 -7.30
N ALA A 480 17.35 -13.13 -6.02
CA ALA A 480 16.27 -14.02 -5.57
C ALA A 480 14.90 -13.55 -6.09
N THR A 481 13.96 -14.48 -6.20
CA THR A 481 12.57 -14.20 -6.62
C THR A 481 11.71 -13.56 -5.51
N VAL A 482 12.27 -13.36 -4.32
CA VAL A 482 11.60 -12.82 -3.12
C VAL A 482 12.58 -11.99 -2.30
N GLY A 483 12.03 -11.23 -1.37
CA GLY A 483 12.81 -10.45 -0.40
C GLY A 483 13.21 -9.06 -0.89
N TRP A 484 13.08 -8.77 -2.18
CA TRP A 484 13.35 -7.45 -2.75
C TRP A 484 12.11 -6.56 -2.64
N ASP A 485 12.31 -5.31 -2.24
CA ASP A 485 11.23 -4.34 -2.15
C ASP A 485 10.85 -3.82 -3.53
N TRP A 486 9.55 -3.67 -3.73
CA TRP A 486 9.01 -3.05 -4.93
C TRP A 486 9.14 -1.53 -4.86
N ASN A 487 9.72 -0.92 -5.90
CA ASN A 487 10.02 0.52 -5.93
C ASN A 487 9.07 1.35 -6.80
N GLY A 488 8.00 0.76 -7.32
CA GLY A 488 7.07 1.43 -8.23
C GLY A 488 7.60 1.61 -9.66
N PHE A 489 8.77 1.06 -9.98
CA PHE A 489 9.31 1.15 -11.34
C PHE A 489 8.58 0.21 -12.29
N SER A 490 8.19 0.78 -13.43
CA SER A 490 7.62 0.01 -14.56
C SER A 490 8.70 -0.70 -15.41
N ASP A 491 9.97 -0.42 -15.15
CA ASP A 491 11.09 -1.05 -15.85
C ASP A 491 11.16 -2.54 -15.49
N THR A 492 10.97 -3.39 -16.48
CA THR A 492 10.98 -4.85 -16.32
C THR A 492 12.36 -5.42 -16.04
N CYS A 493 13.42 -4.64 -16.24
CA CYS A 493 14.81 -5.05 -16.08
C CYS A 493 15.33 -4.90 -14.65
N VAL A 494 14.76 -4.01 -13.85
CA VAL A 494 15.19 -3.85 -12.46
C VAL A 494 14.77 -5.00 -11.58
N VAL A 495 15.58 -5.31 -10.57
CA VAL A 495 15.41 -6.47 -9.69
C VAL A 495 14.10 -6.42 -8.91
N GLY A 496 13.77 -5.26 -8.29
CA GLY A 496 12.58 -5.02 -7.48
C GLY A 496 11.35 -4.58 -8.29
N ASN A 497 11.17 -5.07 -9.52
CA ASN A 497 9.99 -4.76 -10.32
C ASN A 497 8.77 -5.59 -9.91
N ILE A 498 7.61 -5.30 -10.51
CA ILE A 498 6.34 -5.99 -10.24
C ILE A 498 6.37 -7.51 -10.52
N ASN A 499 7.32 -7.97 -11.35
CA ASN A 499 7.44 -9.38 -11.72
C ASN A 499 8.74 -10.01 -11.20
N MET A 500 8.93 -10.02 -9.88
CA MET A 500 10.09 -10.66 -9.25
C MET A 500 10.16 -12.17 -9.47
N SER A 501 9.06 -12.84 -9.86
CA SER A 501 9.07 -14.26 -10.19
C SER A 501 9.95 -14.60 -11.40
N SER A 502 10.29 -13.61 -12.22
CA SER A 502 11.22 -13.75 -13.35
C SER A 502 12.70 -13.55 -12.97
N ASN A 503 13.00 -13.24 -11.71
CA ASN A 503 14.37 -13.21 -11.22
C ASN A 503 14.98 -14.63 -11.15
N ASN A 504 16.28 -14.69 -10.89
CA ASN A 504 17.01 -15.91 -10.52
C ASN A 504 17.13 -16.97 -11.62
N SER A 505 17.27 -16.59 -12.86
CA SER A 505 17.47 -17.53 -13.97
C SER A 505 18.74 -18.36 -13.83
N THR A 506 19.72 -17.92 -13.04
CA THR A 506 20.99 -18.63 -12.78
C THR A 506 20.96 -19.57 -11.57
N GLY A 507 19.96 -19.45 -10.70
CA GLY A 507 19.92 -20.16 -9.42
C GLY A 507 20.77 -19.51 -8.31
N PHE A 508 21.46 -18.41 -8.54
CA PHE A 508 22.34 -17.76 -7.55
C PHE A 508 21.57 -17.25 -6.31
N SER A 509 20.35 -16.77 -6.47
CA SER A 509 19.45 -16.39 -5.37
C SER A 509 19.99 -15.31 -4.42
N ALA A 510 20.57 -14.23 -4.94
CA ALA A 510 21.02 -13.12 -4.11
C ALA A 510 19.86 -12.49 -3.33
N LEU A 511 20.00 -12.40 -2.00
CA LEU A 511 19.00 -11.83 -1.10
C LEU A 511 19.46 -10.45 -0.61
N PRO A 512 18.56 -9.47 -0.51
CA PRO A 512 18.87 -8.09 -0.11
C PRO A 512 19.02 -7.98 1.41
N ALA A 513 20.13 -8.50 1.94
CA ALA A 513 20.44 -8.50 3.39
C ALA A 513 20.78 -7.11 3.94
N GLY A 514 20.92 -6.11 3.06
CA GLY A 514 21.38 -4.79 3.46
C GLY A 514 22.85 -4.76 3.84
N PHE A 515 23.21 -3.84 4.72
CA PHE A 515 24.56 -3.60 5.20
C PHE A 515 24.58 -3.05 6.63
N TYR A 516 25.75 -3.10 7.25
CA TYR A 516 26.08 -2.33 8.44
C TYR A 516 27.21 -1.37 8.08
N THR A 517 27.11 -0.13 8.52
CA THR A 517 28.18 0.85 8.44
C THR A 517 28.35 1.56 9.77
N GLY A 518 29.62 1.79 10.18
CA GLY A 518 29.93 2.62 11.31
C GLY A 518 30.26 4.03 10.83
N ASP A 519 29.83 5.04 11.56
CA ASP A 519 30.27 6.42 11.39
C ASP A 519 30.49 7.08 12.76
N ASN A 520 30.88 8.35 12.76
CA ASN A 520 31.11 9.10 14.01
C ASN A 520 29.84 9.29 14.86
N THR A 521 28.66 8.88 14.37
CA THR A 521 27.38 8.98 15.06
C THR A 521 26.93 7.65 15.67
N GLY A 522 27.61 6.54 15.32
CA GLY A 522 27.35 5.18 15.84
C GLY A 522 27.01 4.15 14.77
N PRO A 523 26.59 2.95 15.18
CA PRO A 523 26.22 1.87 14.27
C PRO A 523 24.97 2.22 13.46
N ASN A 524 25.04 2.03 12.15
CA ASN A 524 23.94 2.27 11.24
C ASN A 524 23.70 1.02 10.40
N TYR A 525 22.44 0.53 10.43
CA TYR A 525 21.98 -0.59 9.61
C TYR A 525 21.04 -0.07 8.53
N GLY A 526 21.17 -0.57 7.32
CA GLY A 526 20.30 -0.12 6.24
C GLY A 526 20.19 -1.10 5.08
N GLY A 527 19.31 -0.77 4.15
CA GLY A 527 19.20 -1.42 2.85
C GLY A 527 18.60 -2.84 2.85
N LEU A 528 18.03 -3.34 3.96
CA LEU A 528 17.26 -4.57 3.95
C LEU A 528 16.09 -4.43 2.96
N GLY A 529 15.90 -5.42 2.09
CA GLY A 529 14.93 -5.36 1.00
C GLY A 529 15.40 -4.59 -0.25
N TYR A 530 16.41 -3.72 -0.13
CA TYR A 530 16.83 -2.83 -1.21
C TYR A 530 18.16 -3.18 -1.85
N VAL A 531 19.12 -3.69 -1.07
CA VAL A 531 20.47 -3.90 -1.56
C VAL A 531 21.11 -5.14 -0.96
N SER A 532 21.92 -5.80 -1.78
CA SER A 532 22.78 -6.90 -1.37
C SER A 532 24.22 -6.54 -1.71
N PHE A 533 25.09 -6.48 -0.71
CA PHE A 533 26.52 -6.25 -0.86
C PHE A 533 27.28 -7.55 -0.61
N TYR A 534 28.33 -7.80 -1.39
CA TYR A 534 29.17 -8.98 -1.26
C TYR A 534 30.66 -8.63 -1.24
N TRP A 535 31.33 -9.04 -0.19
CA TRP A 535 32.77 -8.92 -0.07
C TRP A 535 33.53 -9.75 -1.10
N THR A 536 34.70 -9.26 -1.49
CA THR A 536 35.74 -10.04 -2.17
C THR A 536 37.01 -10.11 -1.34
N SER A 537 37.87 -11.10 -1.59
CA SER A 537 39.18 -11.18 -0.98
C SER A 537 40.21 -10.24 -1.61
N THR A 538 39.83 -9.47 -2.63
CA THR A 538 40.70 -8.49 -3.27
C THR A 538 40.74 -7.20 -2.48
N GLY A 539 41.91 -6.84 -2.00
CA GLY A 539 42.20 -5.57 -1.36
C GLY A 539 43.64 -5.17 -1.64
N SER A 540 43.89 -3.88 -1.86
CA SER A 540 45.23 -3.37 -2.07
C SER A 540 45.72 -2.53 -0.89
N TYR A 541 46.84 -2.92 -0.31
CA TYR A 541 47.55 -2.16 0.74
C TYR A 541 48.46 -1.07 0.19
N THR A 542 48.39 -0.73 -1.09
CA THR A 542 49.30 0.24 -1.68
C THR A 542 48.58 1.49 -2.12
N SER A 543 48.49 2.46 -1.26
CA SER A 543 48.36 3.83 -1.70
C SER A 543 49.69 4.56 -1.54
N ASN A 544 50.15 5.23 -2.57
CA ASN A 544 51.21 6.23 -2.50
C ASN A 544 50.80 7.47 -1.69
N PHE A 545 49.63 7.42 -1.06
CA PHE A 545 49.04 8.46 -0.22
C PHE A 545 48.53 7.85 1.09
N GLY A 546 49.43 7.56 2.03
CA GLY A 546 49.05 7.41 3.43
C GLY A 546 48.35 6.12 3.87
N GLY A 547 48.60 4.98 3.26
CA GLY A 547 48.28 3.67 3.91
C GLY A 547 46.79 3.29 3.96
N SER A 548 46.01 3.68 2.97
CA SER A 548 44.57 3.39 2.90
C SER A 548 44.27 2.04 2.26
N ASN A 549 43.40 1.26 2.87
CA ASN A 549 42.99 -0.06 2.40
C ASN A 549 41.81 0.12 1.44
N TYR A 550 42.01 -0.14 0.14
CA TYR A 550 40.90 -0.25 -0.80
C TYR A 550 40.43 -1.69 -0.84
N ILE A 551 39.16 -1.91 -0.53
CA ILE A 551 38.50 -3.22 -0.49
C ILE A 551 37.52 -3.29 -1.64
N HIS A 552 37.55 -4.38 -2.39
CA HIS A 552 36.64 -4.61 -3.50
C HIS A 552 35.39 -5.34 -3.04
N TYR A 553 34.25 -4.89 -3.55
CA TYR A 553 32.94 -5.49 -3.33
C TYR A 553 32.10 -5.39 -4.60
N TRP A 554 31.01 -6.14 -4.65
CA TRP A 554 29.96 -5.94 -5.62
C TRP A 554 28.59 -5.93 -4.97
N ARG A 555 27.62 -5.34 -5.66
CA ARG A 555 26.27 -5.20 -5.14
C ARG A 555 25.22 -5.33 -6.21
N ILE A 556 24.05 -5.78 -5.78
CA ILE A 556 22.78 -5.72 -6.51
C ILE A 556 21.88 -4.74 -5.77
N HIS A 557 21.22 -3.85 -6.48
CA HIS A 557 20.25 -2.92 -5.92
C HIS A 557 18.87 -3.17 -6.52
N ALA A 558 17.79 -3.01 -5.73
CA ALA A 558 16.42 -3.30 -6.14
C ALA A 558 15.99 -2.50 -7.38
N ASN A 559 16.48 -1.27 -7.54
CA ASN A 559 16.16 -0.39 -8.67
C ASN A 559 17.19 -0.37 -9.80
N ASP A 560 18.18 -1.25 -9.77
CA ASP A 560 19.19 -1.39 -10.83
C ASP A 560 18.98 -2.67 -11.63
N ALA A 561 19.22 -2.59 -12.93
CA ALA A 561 19.33 -3.73 -13.83
C ALA A 561 20.76 -4.26 -13.90
N ALA A 562 21.76 -3.42 -13.64
CA ALA A 562 23.18 -3.73 -13.70
C ALA A 562 23.74 -4.13 -12.32
N ILE A 563 24.83 -4.90 -12.35
CA ILE A 563 25.64 -5.16 -11.15
C ILE A 563 26.66 -4.05 -11.00
N ASN A 564 26.72 -3.51 -9.80
CA ASN A 564 27.74 -2.54 -9.45
C ASN A 564 28.93 -3.24 -8.80
N TYR A 565 30.09 -3.21 -9.48
CA TYR A 565 31.36 -3.65 -8.95
C TYR A 565 32.24 -2.43 -8.64
N SER A 566 32.75 -2.31 -7.42
CA SER A 566 33.49 -1.12 -6.97
C SER A 566 34.55 -1.48 -5.91
N ALA A 567 35.37 -0.49 -5.60
CA ALA A 567 36.28 -0.53 -4.46
C ALA A 567 36.08 0.74 -3.65
N PHE A 568 36.10 0.63 -2.33
CA PHE A 568 36.03 1.78 -1.44
C PHE A 568 37.08 1.71 -0.33
N TYR A 569 37.27 2.83 0.32
CA TYR A 569 38.11 2.95 1.49
C TYR A 569 37.28 2.67 2.75
N ASP A 570 37.55 1.53 3.40
CA ASP A 570 36.87 1.16 4.64
C ASP A 570 37.54 1.83 5.85
N GLU A 571 37.01 2.96 6.27
CA GLU A 571 37.48 3.70 7.45
C GLU A 571 36.88 3.15 8.74
N TYR A 572 35.70 2.54 8.69
CA TYR A 572 34.89 2.27 9.88
C TYR A 572 34.58 0.78 10.10
N GLY A 573 35.03 -0.12 9.23
CA GLY A 573 34.76 -1.55 9.39
C GLY A 573 33.34 -1.93 9.00
N ASP A 574 32.89 -1.46 7.85
CA ASP A 574 31.60 -1.83 7.26
C ASP A 574 31.41 -3.34 7.19
N ALA A 575 30.18 -3.81 7.38
CA ALA A 575 29.88 -5.24 7.29
C ALA A 575 28.86 -5.53 6.18
N GLN A 576 29.18 -6.58 5.41
CA GLN A 576 28.43 -7.03 4.23
C GLN A 576 28.29 -8.56 4.23
N SER A 577 27.46 -9.06 3.32
CA SER A 577 27.28 -10.50 3.14
C SER A 577 28.55 -11.15 2.55
N VAL A 578 28.67 -12.46 2.79
CA VAL A 578 29.70 -13.31 2.20
C VAL A 578 29.05 -14.50 1.50
N ARG A 579 29.54 -14.80 0.30
CA ARG A 579 29.30 -16.07 -0.40
C ARG A 579 30.61 -16.66 -0.85
N CYS A 580 30.88 -17.87 -0.39
CA CYS A 580 32.11 -18.54 -0.73
C CYS A 580 32.01 -19.23 -2.09
N VAL A 581 33.17 -19.42 -2.73
CA VAL A 581 33.33 -20.21 -3.93
C VAL A 581 34.20 -21.44 -3.60
N LYS A 582 33.89 -22.57 -4.22
CA LYS A 582 34.59 -23.84 -3.99
C LYS A 582 35.98 -23.79 -4.62
N ASP A 583 36.99 -24.37 -3.93
CA ASP A 583 38.39 -24.51 -4.38
C ASP A 583 38.53 -25.32 -5.68
#